data_0006098ed2268ec0f7beec5222950fbd
#
_entry.id   0006098ed2268ec0f7beec5222950fbd
#
_cell.length_a   1.000
_cell.length_b   1.000
_cell.length_c   1.000
_cell.angle_alpha   90.00
_cell.angle_beta   90.00
_cell.angle_gamma   90.00
#
_symmetry.space_group_name_H-M   'P 1'
#
loop_
_entity.id
_entity.type
_entity.pdbx_description
1 polymer ?
#
loop_
_entity_poly.entity_id
_entity_poly.type
_entity_poly.pdbx_seq_one_letter_code
_entity_poly.pdbx_strand_id
1 'polypeptide(L)'
;AAALGACYVQEVVANAAAVRALYPEVRTAVELGGQDAKVIFFRYDEASGKLQTSDMRMNGSCAGGTGAFIDEIAALLNVPADEFEQLAARGKTVYSISGRCGVFAKTDIQPLLIQGAERADIALSTFHAIAKQTIGGLSQGLELTAPIIFEGGPLTFNPTLVRVFAERLNLEERDIVRPDHPETIVARGTAIAIDELFPGQEDAMTLAEAMERLDKAPAQTEGPSGTGRPFFASDEEREVFLRRHRTELRRPVDAADRQILRGYIGIDSGSTTSKCVFIDENEQVTDTFYANNQGEPL
;
A
#
# COMPACT_ATOMS: atom_id res chain seq x y z
N ALA A 1 -15.94 10.22 8.91
CA ALA A 1 -15.92 11.25 9.98
C ALA A 1 -16.58 12.53 9.50
N ALA A 2 -16.10 13.21 8.45
CA ALA A 2 -16.64 14.52 8.02
C ALA A 2 -18.14 14.51 7.73
N ALA A 3 -18.66 13.53 6.98
CA ALA A 3 -20.09 13.42 6.66
C ALA A 3 -20.97 13.19 7.90
N LEU A 4 -20.43 12.50 8.89
CA LEU A 4 -21.12 12.21 10.15
C LEU A 4 -20.92 13.31 11.19
N GLY A 5 -19.98 14.24 10.99
CA GLY A 5 -19.53 15.19 12.02
C GLY A 5 -18.89 14.50 13.22
N ALA A 6 -18.34 13.30 13.02
CA ALA A 6 -17.71 12.50 14.06
C ALA A 6 -16.20 12.80 14.15
N CYS A 7 -15.60 12.50 15.30
CA CYS A 7 -14.17 12.59 15.50
C CYS A 7 -13.42 11.70 14.51
N TYR A 8 -12.30 12.19 14.03
CA TYR A 8 -11.41 11.42 13.14
C TYR A 8 -10.21 10.91 13.94
N VAL A 9 -10.02 9.60 13.91
CA VAL A 9 -8.82 8.96 14.44
C VAL A 9 -8.00 8.44 13.28
N GLN A 10 -6.72 8.81 13.25
CA GLN A 10 -5.82 8.32 12.23
C GLN A 10 -5.57 6.81 12.41
N GLU A 11 -5.56 6.07 11.32
CA GLU A 11 -5.56 4.60 11.27
C GLU A 11 -4.45 3.96 12.11
N VAL A 12 -3.21 4.46 12.00
CA VAL A 12 -2.08 3.91 12.77
C VAL A 12 -2.24 4.14 14.28
N VAL A 13 -2.80 5.29 14.65
CA VAL A 13 -3.09 5.61 16.05
C VAL A 13 -4.18 4.69 16.58
N ALA A 14 -5.21 4.45 15.78
CA ALA A 14 -6.28 3.52 16.10
C ALA A 14 -5.76 2.09 16.29
N ASN A 15 -4.95 1.60 15.34
CA ASN A 15 -4.34 0.27 15.44
C ASN A 15 -3.52 0.14 16.72
N ALA A 16 -2.61 1.09 16.97
CA ALA A 16 -1.78 1.07 18.17
C ALA A 16 -2.61 1.13 19.47
N ALA A 17 -3.72 1.87 19.49
CA ALA A 17 -4.62 1.92 20.64
C ALA A 17 -5.30 0.56 20.88
N ALA A 18 -5.77 -0.10 19.82
CA ALA A 18 -6.36 -1.44 19.92
C ALA A 18 -5.37 -2.46 20.47
N VAL A 19 -4.17 -2.52 19.91
CA VAL A 19 -3.14 -3.48 20.34
C VAL A 19 -2.77 -3.23 21.79
N ARG A 20 -2.50 -1.98 22.19
CA ARG A 20 -2.17 -1.65 23.59
C ARG A 20 -3.25 -2.04 24.58
N ALA A 21 -4.51 -1.87 24.20
CA ALA A 21 -5.65 -2.12 25.10
C ALA A 21 -6.04 -3.59 25.18
N LEU A 22 -5.97 -4.31 24.06
CA LEU A 22 -6.56 -5.65 23.93
C LEU A 22 -5.51 -6.76 23.92
N TYR A 23 -4.26 -6.45 23.49
CA TYR A 23 -3.18 -7.43 23.28
C TYR A 23 -1.84 -6.91 23.84
N PRO A 24 -1.75 -6.64 25.16
CA PRO A 24 -0.56 -5.99 25.76
C PRO A 24 0.72 -6.83 25.69
N GLU A 25 0.61 -8.13 25.42
CA GLU A 25 1.74 -9.04 25.20
C GLU A 25 2.45 -8.84 23.86
N VAL A 26 1.76 -8.25 22.86
CA VAL A 26 2.28 -8.08 21.50
C VAL A 26 3.52 -7.19 21.47
N ARG A 27 4.47 -7.56 20.61
CA ARG A 27 5.68 -6.76 20.35
C ARG A 27 5.73 -6.22 18.93
N THR A 28 5.06 -6.89 18.00
CA THR A 28 4.97 -6.43 16.61
C THR A 28 3.56 -6.66 16.08
N ALA A 29 2.97 -5.65 15.45
CA ALA A 29 1.75 -5.82 14.64
C ALA A 29 2.13 -5.74 13.17
N VAL A 30 1.68 -6.72 12.40
CA VAL A 30 1.75 -6.74 10.93
C VAL A 30 0.34 -6.58 10.40
N GLU A 31 0.07 -5.45 9.78
CA GLU A 31 -1.22 -5.16 9.17
C GLU A 31 -1.07 -5.09 7.66
N LEU A 32 -1.86 -5.88 6.95
CA LEU A 32 -2.00 -5.80 5.51
C LEU A 32 -3.40 -5.33 5.15
N GLY A 33 -3.48 -4.16 4.56
CA GLY A 33 -4.70 -3.58 4.03
C GLY A 33 -4.92 -3.88 2.55
N GLY A 34 -5.94 -3.27 1.96
CA GLY A 34 -6.23 -3.37 0.53
C GLY A 34 -5.16 -2.74 -0.34
N GLN A 35 -4.61 -1.59 0.06
CA GLN A 35 -3.61 -0.84 -0.71
C GLN A 35 -2.38 -0.42 0.10
N ASP A 36 -2.40 -0.62 1.39
CA ASP A 36 -1.30 -0.30 2.29
C ASP A 36 -0.90 -1.49 3.15
N ALA A 37 0.31 -1.45 3.65
CA ALA A 37 0.85 -2.43 4.56
C ALA A 37 1.62 -1.70 5.66
N LYS A 38 1.49 -2.14 6.89
CA LYS A 38 2.09 -1.52 8.05
C LYS A 38 2.75 -2.53 8.95
N VAL A 39 3.83 -2.12 9.57
CA VAL A 39 4.44 -2.85 10.69
C VAL A 39 4.59 -1.86 11.83
N ILE A 40 4.00 -2.18 12.98
CA ILE A 40 4.05 -1.36 14.18
C ILE A 40 4.83 -2.13 15.23
N PHE A 41 5.83 -1.48 15.81
CA PHE A 41 6.68 -2.05 16.83
C PHE A 41 6.29 -1.51 18.20
N PHE A 42 6.22 -2.39 19.18
CA PHE A 42 5.85 -2.04 20.53
C PHE A 42 6.97 -2.37 21.50
N ARG A 43 7.10 -1.55 22.53
CA ARG A 43 8.01 -1.75 23.65
C ARG A 43 7.26 -1.56 24.96
N TYR A 44 7.51 -2.42 25.90
CA TYR A 44 7.02 -2.24 27.25
C TYR A 44 7.85 -1.14 27.94
N ASP A 45 7.18 -0.15 28.45
CA ASP A 45 7.78 0.92 29.24
C ASP A 45 7.70 0.53 30.72
N GLU A 46 8.83 0.19 31.31
CA GLU A 46 8.93 -0.23 32.70
C GLU A 46 8.50 0.87 33.68
N ALA A 47 8.71 2.14 33.33
CA ALA A 47 8.39 3.26 34.20
C ALA A 47 6.88 3.50 34.32
N SER A 48 6.14 3.37 33.22
CA SER A 48 4.68 3.55 33.20
C SER A 48 3.92 2.24 33.36
N GLY A 49 4.58 1.08 33.22
CA GLY A 49 3.94 -0.23 33.21
C GLY A 49 3.03 -0.45 31.98
N LYS A 50 3.26 0.26 30.91
CA LYS A 50 2.38 0.23 29.72
C LYS A 50 3.14 -0.13 28.45
N LEU A 51 2.42 -0.75 27.53
CA LEU A 51 2.88 -0.97 26.17
C LEU A 51 2.86 0.36 25.40
N GLN A 52 3.98 0.71 24.75
CA GLN A 52 4.11 1.92 23.94
C GLN A 52 4.55 1.56 22.52
N THR A 53 4.08 2.34 21.55
CA THR A 53 4.60 2.27 20.19
C THR A 53 6.03 2.80 20.16
N SER A 54 7.00 1.99 19.74
CA SER A 54 8.41 2.38 19.64
C SER A 54 8.79 2.83 18.25
N ASP A 55 8.19 2.24 17.22
CA ASP A 55 8.42 2.59 15.82
C ASP A 55 7.22 2.13 14.96
N MET A 56 7.13 2.69 13.75
CA MET A 56 6.10 2.34 12.77
C MET A 56 6.65 2.50 11.37
N ARG A 57 6.37 1.53 10.53
CA ARG A 57 6.72 1.53 9.12
C ARG A 57 5.48 1.27 8.29
N MET A 58 5.36 2.00 7.20
CA MET A 58 4.27 1.83 6.23
C MET A 58 4.87 1.83 4.83
N ASN A 59 4.28 1.03 3.92
CA ASN A 59 4.65 1.12 2.52
C ASN A 59 4.31 2.50 1.97
N GLY A 60 5.05 2.91 0.93
CA GLY A 60 4.74 4.13 0.19
C GLY A 60 3.53 3.96 -0.74
N SER A 61 3.54 4.67 -1.86
CA SER A 61 2.43 4.68 -2.83
C SER A 61 2.28 3.36 -3.63
N CYS A 62 3.08 2.34 -3.36
CA CYS A 62 3.07 1.08 -4.11
C CYS A 62 2.21 0.05 -3.41
N ALA A 63 1.26 -0.54 -4.12
CA ALA A 63 0.38 -1.61 -3.63
C ALA A 63 1.09 -2.98 -3.42
N GLY A 64 2.40 -3.05 -3.67
CA GLY A 64 3.18 -4.28 -3.45
C GLY A 64 3.10 -4.75 -1.99
N GLY A 65 2.80 -6.02 -1.80
CA GLY A 65 2.63 -6.60 -0.46
C GLY A 65 1.26 -6.39 0.17
N THR A 66 0.26 -5.96 -0.58
CA THR A 66 -1.10 -5.65 -0.09
C THR A 66 -2.17 -6.51 -0.75
N GLY A 67 -3.44 -6.32 -0.36
CA GLY A 67 -4.58 -7.01 -0.97
C GLY A 67 -4.70 -6.76 -2.47
N ALA A 68 -4.49 -5.52 -2.91
CA ALA A 68 -4.52 -5.17 -4.34
C ALA A 68 -3.47 -5.95 -5.16
N PHE A 69 -2.32 -6.27 -4.58
CA PHE A 69 -1.34 -7.13 -5.23
C PHE A 69 -1.85 -8.57 -5.40
N ILE A 70 -2.57 -9.10 -4.40
CA ILE A 70 -3.23 -10.42 -4.50
C ILE A 70 -4.26 -10.39 -5.62
N ASP A 71 -5.10 -9.35 -5.67
CA ASP A 71 -6.15 -9.20 -6.69
C ASP A 71 -5.57 -9.11 -8.11
N GLU A 72 -4.47 -8.37 -8.28
CA GLU A 72 -3.77 -8.28 -9.57
C GLU A 72 -3.24 -9.63 -10.05
N ILE A 73 -2.68 -10.44 -9.15
CA ILE A 73 -2.16 -11.76 -9.51
C ILE A 73 -3.31 -12.76 -9.69
N ALA A 74 -4.37 -12.69 -8.90
CA ALA A 74 -5.58 -13.48 -9.09
C ALA A 74 -6.18 -13.26 -10.48
N ALA A 75 -6.29 -12.00 -10.90
CA ALA A 75 -6.74 -11.63 -12.25
C ALA A 75 -5.80 -12.18 -13.34
N LEU A 76 -4.48 -12.08 -13.16
CA LEU A 76 -3.49 -12.64 -14.09
C LEU A 76 -3.62 -14.16 -14.22
N LEU A 77 -3.90 -14.86 -13.12
CA LEU A 77 -4.13 -16.30 -13.11
C LEU A 77 -5.54 -16.70 -13.57
N ASN A 78 -6.42 -15.73 -13.86
CA ASN A 78 -7.82 -15.94 -14.16
C ASN A 78 -8.52 -16.78 -13.08
N VAL A 79 -8.39 -16.35 -11.83
CA VAL A 79 -9.00 -16.97 -10.64
C VAL A 79 -9.73 -15.88 -9.85
N PRO A 80 -10.94 -16.14 -9.34
CA PRO A 80 -11.61 -15.23 -8.42
C PRO A 80 -10.75 -14.95 -7.19
N ALA A 81 -10.77 -13.71 -6.69
CA ALA A 81 -9.93 -13.31 -5.56
C ALA A 81 -10.25 -14.10 -4.27
N ASP A 82 -11.51 -14.46 -4.07
CA ASP A 82 -11.99 -15.27 -2.95
C ASP A 82 -11.59 -16.76 -3.02
N GLU A 83 -11.17 -17.24 -4.20
CA GLU A 83 -10.63 -18.59 -4.40
C GLU A 83 -9.09 -18.63 -4.33
N PHE A 84 -8.42 -17.48 -4.23
CA PHE A 84 -6.96 -17.39 -4.32
C PHE A 84 -6.26 -18.13 -3.16
N GLU A 85 -6.78 -18.02 -1.95
CA GLU A 85 -6.29 -18.78 -0.78
C GLU A 85 -6.34 -20.28 -1.01
N GLN A 86 -7.47 -20.78 -1.49
CA GLN A 86 -7.64 -22.21 -1.75
C GLN A 86 -6.70 -22.72 -2.84
N LEU A 87 -6.39 -21.87 -3.80
CA LEU A 87 -5.41 -22.17 -4.84
C LEU A 87 -4.00 -22.21 -4.26
N ALA A 88 -3.60 -21.18 -3.52
CA ALA A 88 -2.27 -21.07 -2.90
C ALA A 88 -1.98 -22.20 -1.91
N ALA A 89 -2.99 -22.62 -1.13
CA ALA A 89 -2.87 -23.71 -0.17
C ALA A 89 -2.51 -25.07 -0.82
N ARG A 90 -2.75 -25.24 -2.12
CA ARG A 90 -2.40 -26.44 -2.89
C ARG A 90 -1.01 -26.37 -3.53
N GLY A 91 -0.38 -25.19 -3.50
CA GLY A 91 0.96 -24.99 -4.07
C GLY A 91 2.02 -25.82 -3.34
N LYS A 92 3.02 -26.26 -4.06
CA LYS A 92 4.10 -27.12 -3.57
C LYS A 92 5.48 -26.54 -3.87
N THR A 93 5.60 -25.75 -4.94
CA THR A 93 6.83 -25.16 -5.43
C THR A 93 6.78 -23.65 -5.26
N VAL A 94 7.87 -23.06 -4.79
CA VAL A 94 7.99 -21.61 -4.62
C VAL A 94 8.96 -21.05 -5.65
N TYR A 95 8.46 -20.19 -6.52
CA TYR A 95 9.25 -19.46 -7.49
C TYR A 95 9.66 -18.08 -6.95
N SER A 96 10.74 -17.52 -7.48
CA SER A 96 11.15 -16.16 -7.16
C SER A 96 10.30 -15.17 -7.94
N ILE A 97 9.42 -14.47 -7.26
CA ILE A 97 8.52 -13.44 -7.82
C ILE A 97 8.79 -12.12 -7.09
N SER A 98 8.78 -11.00 -7.82
CA SER A 98 8.89 -9.67 -7.24
C SER A 98 7.63 -9.32 -6.44
N GLY A 99 7.79 -8.96 -5.16
CA GLY A 99 6.71 -8.48 -4.29
C GLY A 99 6.51 -6.97 -4.31
N ARG A 100 7.33 -6.22 -5.07
CA ARG A 100 7.32 -4.74 -5.03
C ARG A 100 6.19 -4.12 -5.82
N CYS A 101 5.87 -4.66 -6.98
CA CYS A 101 4.90 -4.09 -7.91
C CYS A 101 4.30 -5.18 -8.79
N GLY A 102 2.99 -5.09 -9.05
CA GLY A 102 2.28 -6.03 -9.92
C GLY A 102 2.86 -6.13 -11.34
N VAL A 103 3.39 -5.01 -11.88
CA VAL A 103 4.04 -5.02 -13.21
C VAL A 103 5.27 -5.92 -13.23
N PHE A 104 6.17 -5.78 -12.25
CA PHE A 104 7.34 -6.65 -12.14
C PHE A 104 6.94 -8.10 -11.85
N ALA A 105 5.95 -8.30 -10.98
CA ALA A 105 5.43 -9.64 -10.72
C ALA A 105 4.87 -10.31 -11.97
N LYS A 106 4.12 -9.58 -12.81
CA LYS A 106 3.63 -10.09 -14.10
C LYS A 106 4.76 -10.49 -15.02
N THR A 107 5.82 -9.69 -15.10
CA THR A 107 7.01 -9.99 -15.88
C THR A 107 7.71 -11.28 -15.42
N ASP A 108 7.76 -11.53 -14.11
CA ASP A 108 8.31 -12.76 -13.56
C ASP A 108 7.39 -13.97 -13.76
N ILE A 109 6.06 -13.77 -13.66
CA ILE A 109 5.07 -14.84 -13.71
C ILE A 109 4.80 -15.33 -15.15
N GLN A 110 4.75 -14.44 -16.14
CA GLN A 110 4.43 -14.81 -17.51
C GLN A 110 5.36 -15.91 -18.08
N PRO A 111 6.71 -15.82 -17.95
CA PRO A 111 7.59 -16.90 -18.37
C PRO A 111 7.34 -18.22 -17.65
N LEU A 112 7.00 -18.18 -16.36
CA LEU A 112 6.70 -19.37 -15.57
C LEU A 112 5.45 -20.09 -16.10
N LEU A 113 4.39 -19.32 -16.41
CA LEU A 113 3.16 -19.87 -17.00
C LEU A 113 3.42 -20.49 -18.39
N ILE A 114 4.26 -19.84 -19.23
CA ILE A 114 4.65 -20.37 -20.55
C ILE A 114 5.45 -21.69 -20.40
N GLN A 115 6.25 -21.81 -19.33
CA GLN A 115 7.01 -23.01 -19.02
C GLN A 115 6.18 -24.12 -18.37
N GLY A 116 4.88 -23.87 -18.13
CA GLY A 116 3.96 -24.86 -17.57
C GLY A 116 3.94 -24.92 -16.05
N ALA A 117 4.38 -23.87 -15.35
CA ALA A 117 4.25 -23.79 -13.89
C ALA A 117 2.77 -23.86 -13.48
N GLU A 118 2.50 -24.61 -12.43
CA GLU A 118 1.16 -24.75 -11.88
C GLU A 118 0.67 -23.43 -11.28
N ARG A 119 -0.59 -23.06 -11.54
CA ARG A 119 -1.18 -21.82 -10.98
C ARG A 119 -1.15 -21.82 -9.44
N ALA A 120 -1.28 -22.98 -8.81
CA ALA A 120 -1.21 -23.13 -7.37
C ALA A 120 0.18 -22.74 -6.82
N ASP A 121 1.24 -23.14 -7.52
CA ASP A 121 2.61 -22.81 -7.15
C ASP A 121 2.89 -21.31 -7.31
N ILE A 122 2.32 -20.67 -8.34
CA ILE A 122 2.43 -19.22 -8.53
C ILE A 122 1.66 -18.47 -7.44
N ALA A 123 0.46 -18.92 -7.07
CA ALA A 123 -0.31 -18.32 -5.99
C ALA A 123 0.42 -18.43 -4.64
N LEU A 124 0.99 -19.59 -4.33
CA LEU A 124 1.83 -19.76 -3.13
C LEU A 124 3.07 -18.85 -3.19
N SER A 125 3.73 -18.79 -4.34
CA SER A 125 4.90 -17.92 -4.55
C SER A 125 4.57 -16.44 -4.35
N THR A 126 3.36 -16.03 -4.70
CA THR A 126 2.85 -14.67 -4.46
C THR A 126 2.80 -14.36 -2.97
N PHE A 127 2.32 -15.28 -2.13
CA PHE A 127 2.34 -15.12 -0.68
C PHE A 127 3.76 -15.03 -0.12
N HIS A 128 4.69 -15.84 -0.65
CA HIS A 128 6.09 -15.73 -0.28
C HIS A 128 6.71 -14.39 -0.72
N ALA A 129 6.30 -13.84 -1.85
CA ALA A 129 6.75 -12.54 -2.32
C ALA A 129 6.21 -11.40 -1.42
N ILE A 130 4.94 -11.47 -1.00
CA ILE A 130 4.32 -10.53 -0.06
C ILE A 130 5.07 -10.55 1.27
N ALA A 131 5.21 -11.73 1.88
CA ALA A 131 5.89 -11.85 3.17
C ALA A 131 7.34 -11.35 3.10
N LYS A 132 8.07 -11.69 2.03
CA LYS A 132 9.44 -11.18 1.80
C LYS A 132 9.48 -9.66 1.68
N GLN A 133 8.53 -9.07 0.95
CA GLN A 133 8.43 -7.62 0.78
C GLN A 133 8.10 -6.92 2.10
N THR A 134 7.17 -7.44 2.87
CA THR A 134 6.79 -6.89 4.17
C THR A 134 7.94 -6.99 5.17
N ILE A 135 8.52 -8.17 5.34
CA ILE A 135 9.61 -8.39 6.28
C ILE A 135 10.86 -7.58 5.88
N GLY A 136 11.29 -7.64 4.63
CA GLY A 136 12.51 -6.98 4.18
C GLY A 136 12.34 -5.50 3.85
N GLY A 137 11.20 -5.13 3.24
CA GLY A 137 10.94 -3.78 2.76
C GLY A 137 10.42 -2.83 3.83
N LEU A 138 9.56 -3.31 4.73
CA LEU A 138 8.98 -2.45 5.77
C LEU A 138 9.81 -2.43 7.05
N SER A 139 10.40 -3.55 7.48
CA SER A 139 11.17 -3.57 8.72
C SER A 139 12.41 -2.66 8.65
N GLN A 140 12.97 -2.43 7.46
CA GLN A 140 14.13 -1.56 7.24
C GLN A 140 15.28 -1.84 8.24
N GLY A 141 15.52 -3.11 8.54
CA GLY A 141 16.56 -3.55 9.47
C GLY A 141 16.11 -3.69 10.92
N LEU A 142 14.87 -3.33 11.27
CA LEU A 142 14.30 -3.65 12.57
C LEU A 142 13.85 -5.13 12.58
N GLU A 143 14.07 -5.80 13.69
CA GLU A 143 13.63 -7.17 13.89
C GLU A 143 12.14 -7.21 14.26
N LEU A 144 11.36 -8.08 13.61
CA LEU A 144 9.99 -8.36 13.99
C LEU A 144 10.00 -9.29 15.20
N THR A 145 9.85 -8.71 16.37
CA THR A 145 9.93 -9.44 17.64
C THR A 145 8.59 -10.04 18.02
N ALA A 146 8.58 -11.30 18.43
CA ALA A 146 7.41 -12.01 18.95
C ALA A 146 7.05 -11.55 20.38
N PRO A 147 5.77 -11.68 20.81
CA PRO A 147 4.61 -12.15 20.05
C PRO A 147 4.17 -11.19 18.96
N ILE A 148 3.79 -11.74 17.79
CA ILE A 148 3.35 -11.00 16.62
C ILE A 148 1.86 -11.17 16.41
N ILE A 149 1.14 -10.07 16.20
CA ILE A 149 -0.26 -10.06 15.79
C ILE A 149 -0.34 -9.81 14.28
N PHE A 150 -1.16 -10.59 13.57
CA PHE A 150 -1.42 -10.46 12.16
C PHE A 150 -2.84 -9.93 11.94
N GLU A 151 -2.96 -8.80 11.21
CA GLU A 151 -4.18 -8.01 11.09
C GLU A 151 -4.49 -7.61 9.65
N GLY A 152 -5.75 -7.22 9.43
CA GLY A 152 -6.24 -6.76 8.15
C GLY A 152 -6.77 -7.87 7.25
N GLY A 153 -7.56 -7.50 6.23
CA GLY A 153 -8.28 -8.43 5.37
C GLY A 153 -7.40 -9.50 4.71
N PRO A 154 -6.29 -9.14 4.06
CA PRO A 154 -5.39 -10.11 3.44
C PRO A 154 -4.89 -11.19 4.39
N LEU A 155 -4.60 -10.85 5.65
CA LEU A 155 -4.13 -11.83 6.64
C LEU A 155 -5.27 -12.60 7.31
N THR A 156 -6.47 -12.02 7.36
CA THR A 156 -7.68 -12.68 7.88
C THR A 156 -8.17 -13.77 6.94
N PHE A 157 -8.25 -13.44 5.64
CA PHE A 157 -8.88 -14.34 4.65
C PHE A 157 -7.88 -15.26 3.94
N ASN A 158 -6.57 -15.12 4.21
CA ASN A 158 -5.53 -15.98 3.64
C ASN A 158 -4.66 -16.62 4.74
N PRO A 159 -5.14 -17.66 5.44
CA PRO A 159 -4.36 -18.34 6.48
C PRO A 159 -3.04 -18.94 5.96
N THR A 160 -2.94 -19.31 4.68
CA THR A 160 -1.68 -19.73 4.06
C THR A 160 -0.66 -18.57 4.05
N LEU A 161 -1.09 -17.33 3.86
CA LEU A 161 -0.20 -16.17 3.94
C LEU A 161 0.38 -15.99 5.35
N VAL A 162 -0.46 -16.13 6.39
CA VAL A 162 0.01 -16.11 7.80
C VAL A 162 1.02 -17.21 8.07
N ARG A 163 0.75 -18.45 7.58
CA ARG A 163 1.69 -19.56 7.67
C ARG A 163 3.03 -19.24 7.00
N VAL A 164 3.01 -18.62 5.82
CA VAL A 164 4.24 -18.20 5.11
C VAL A 164 5.02 -17.16 5.91
N PHE A 165 4.35 -16.23 6.58
CA PHE A 165 5.02 -15.30 7.51
C PHE A 165 5.66 -16.06 8.67
N ALA A 166 4.92 -16.98 9.31
CA ALA A 166 5.41 -17.78 10.43
C ALA A 166 6.66 -18.59 10.03
N GLU A 167 6.63 -19.27 8.89
CA GLU A 167 7.76 -20.02 8.37
C GLU A 167 8.99 -19.13 8.13
N ARG A 168 8.81 -17.95 7.53
CA ARG A 168 9.91 -17.02 7.22
C ARG A 168 10.52 -16.37 8.45
N LEU A 169 9.73 -16.14 9.47
CA LEU A 169 10.15 -15.54 10.72
C LEU A 169 10.54 -16.60 11.76
N ASN A 170 10.41 -17.89 11.41
CA ASN A 170 10.65 -19.02 12.31
C ASN A 170 9.84 -18.94 13.62
N LEU A 171 8.55 -18.58 13.50
CA LEU A 171 7.63 -18.45 14.61
C LEU A 171 7.01 -19.80 14.98
N GLU A 172 6.86 -20.03 16.27
CA GLU A 172 6.01 -21.10 16.82
C GLU A 172 4.58 -20.59 17.06
N GLU A 173 3.62 -21.47 17.30
CA GLU A 173 2.22 -21.08 17.54
C GLU A 173 2.07 -20.11 18.74
N ARG A 174 2.90 -20.26 19.77
CA ARG A 174 2.94 -19.34 20.93
C ARG A 174 3.41 -17.93 20.62
N ASP A 175 4.08 -17.74 19.49
CA ASP A 175 4.64 -16.47 19.04
C ASP A 175 3.62 -15.66 18.23
N ILE A 176 2.47 -16.26 17.90
CA ILE A 176 1.44 -15.68 17.06
C ILE A 176 0.21 -15.36 17.90
N VAL A 177 -0.16 -14.10 17.93
CA VAL A 177 -1.42 -13.64 18.52
C VAL A 177 -2.50 -13.67 17.44
N ARG A 178 -3.59 -14.40 17.72
CA ARG A 178 -4.74 -14.52 16.81
C ARG A 178 -5.93 -13.80 17.41
N PRO A 179 -6.20 -12.56 17.00
CA PRO A 179 -7.38 -11.84 17.48
C PRO A 179 -8.66 -12.40 16.90
N ASP A 180 -9.75 -12.25 17.62
CA ASP A 180 -11.07 -12.37 17.03
C ASP A 180 -11.31 -11.22 16.07
N HIS A 181 -11.72 -11.51 14.83
CA HIS A 181 -11.97 -10.52 13.79
C HIS A 181 -10.77 -9.59 13.50
N PRO A 182 -9.64 -10.13 13.00
CA PRO A 182 -8.42 -9.35 12.74
C PRO A 182 -8.64 -8.20 11.76
N GLU A 183 -9.62 -8.30 10.88
CA GLU A 183 -10.02 -7.28 9.92
C GLU A 183 -10.67 -6.05 10.56
N THR A 184 -11.09 -6.14 11.82
CA THR A 184 -11.79 -5.06 12.54
C THR A 184 -10.92 -4.33 13.56
N ILE A 185 -9.67 -4.73 13.75
CA ILE A 185 -8.80 -4.19 14.81
C ILE A 185 -8.69 -2.67 14.75
N VAL A 186 -8.48 -2.09 13.58
CA VAL A 186 -8.38 -0.63 13.40
C VAL A 186 -9.69 0.07 13.77
N ALA A 187 -10.85 -0.49 13.37
CA ALA A 187 -12.14 0.08 13.73
C ALA A 187 -12.40 0.01 15.25
N ARG A 188 -12.03 -1.10 15.89
CA ARG A 188 -12.09 -1.24 17.35
C ARG A 188 -11.16 -0.25 18.04
N GLY A 189 -9.95 -0.07 17.50
CA GLY A 189 -9.00 0.91 18.01
C GLY A 189 -9.48 2.34 17.87
N THR A 190 -10.19 2.67 16.80
CA THR A 190 -10.84 3.98 16.65
C THR A 190 -11.81 4.25 17.80
N ALA A 191 -12.65 3.28 18.14
CA ALA A 191 -13.58 3.40 19.25
C ALA A 191 -12.86 3.52 20.62
N ILE A 192 -11.79 2.75 20.82
CA ILE A 192 -10.99 2.77 22.06
C ILE A 192 -10.25 4.11 22.21
N ALA A 193 -9.74 4.67 21.13
CA ALA A 193 -8.91 5.87 21.15
C ALA A 193 -9.70 7.17 21.40
N ILE A 194 -11.02 7.17 21.27
CA ILE A 194 -11.85 8.39 21.40
C ILE A 194 -11.64 9.03 22.77
N ASP A 195 -11.76 8.26 23.85
CA ASP A 195 -11.64 8.78 25.21
C ASP A 195 -10.24 9.36 25.51
N GLU A 196 -9.20 8.77 24.91
CA GLU A 196 -7.83 9.23 25.08
C GLU A 196 -7.54 10.50 24.26
N LEU A 197 -8.02 10.57 23.02
CA LEU A 197 -7.68 11.62 22.07
C LEU A 197 -8.61 12.84 22.17
N PHE A 198 -9.85 12.62 22.59
CA PHE A 198 -10.89 13.66 22.64
C PHE A 198 -11.60 13.68 24.01
N PRO A 199 -10.85 13.90 25.11
CA PRO A 199 -11.40 13.82 26.45
C PRO A 199 -12.54 14.84 26.66
N GLY A 200 -13.70 14.34 27.09
CA GLY A 200 -14.87 15.16 27.35
C GLY A 200 -15.71 15.51 26.11
N GLN A 201 -15.38 14.98 24.95
CA GLN A 201 -16.21 15.07 23.76
C GLN A 201 -17.14 13.87 23.68
N GLU A 202 -18.43 14.11 23.77
CA GLU A 202 -19.46 13.09 23.56
C GLU A 202 -19.72 12.96 22.06
N ASP A 203 -19.17 11.91 21.44
CA ASP A 203 -19.37 11.59 20.02
C ASP A 203 -20.42 10.48 19.82
N ALA A 204 -21.20 10.23 20.87
CA ALA A 204 -22.28 9.25 20.81
C ALA A 204 -23.40 9.75 19.90
N MET A 205 -23.76 8.96 18.92
CA MET A 205 -24.91 9.20 18.05
C MET A 205 -25.72 7.91 17.88
N THR A 206 -27.00 8.05 17.73
CA THR A 206 -27.87 6.91 17.37
C THR A 206 -27.71 6.56 15.90
N LEU A 207 -28.07 5.33 15.54
CA LEU A 207 -28.09 4.92 14.14
C LEU A 207 -28.99 5.83 13.29
N ALA A 208 -30.14 6.27 13.83
CA ALA A 208 -31.06 7.17 13.15
C ALA A 208 -30.41 8.52 12.84
N GLU A 209 -29.69 9.11 13.81
CA GLU A 209 -28.94 10.36 13.62
C GLU A 209 -27.81 10.18 12.61
N ALA A 210 -27.10 9.06 12.65
CA ALA A 210 -26.05 8.78 11.68
C ALA A 210 -26.61 8.68 10.25
N MET A 211 -27.72 7.98 10.06
CA MET A 211 -28.41 7.89 8.77
C MET A 211 -28.91 9.26 8.29
N GLU A 212 -29.53 10.04 9.16
CA GLU A 212 -29.98 11.40 8.82
C GLU A 212 -28.82 12.31 8.41
N ARG A 213 -27.68 12.24 9.10
CA ARG A 213 -26.48 13.00 8.73
C ARG A 213 -25.90 12.56 7.39
N LEU A 214 -25.90 11.26 7.10
CA LEU A 214 -25.45 10.72 5.80
C LEU A 214 -26.37 11.17 4.66
N ASP A 215 -27.69 11.14 4.86
CA ASP A 215 -28.67 11.58 3.85
C ASP A 215 -28.56 13.09 3.56
N LYS A 216 -28.22 13.89 4.57
CA LYS A 216 -27.99 15.32 4.45
C LYS A 216 -26.58 15.68 3.98
N ALA A 217 -25.64 14.72 3.99
CA ALA A 217 -24.30 14.97 3.52
C ALA A 217 -24.35 15.38 2.04
N PRO A 218 -23.66 16.46 1.62
CA PRO A 218 -23.64 16.83 0.23
C PRO A 218 -23.12 15.65 -0.58
N ALA A 219 -23.86 15.27 -1.64
CA ALA A 219 -23.38 14.28 -2.58
C ALA A 219 -21.96 14.70 -3.01
N GLN A 220 -20.99 13.79 -2.90
CA GLN A 220 -19.66 14.05 -3.41
C GLN A 220 -19.80 14.23 -4.93
N THR A 221 -19.99 15.46 -5.36
CA THR A 221 -19.87 15.83 -6.75
C THR A 221 -18.41 15.63 -7.11
N GLU A 222 -18.20 14.84 -8.12
CA GLU A 222 -16.97 14.41 -8.74
C GLU A 222 -15.78 15.35 -8.50
N GLY A 223 -14.72 14.82 -7.87
CA GLY A 223 -13.47 15.48 -7.55
C GLY A 223 -13.28 15.66 -6.05
N PRO A 224 -12.05 15.81 -5.59
CA PRO A 224 -11.79 16.21 -4.22
C PRO A 224 -12.43 17.58 -4.03
N SER A 225 -13.66 17.61 -3.51
CA SER A 225 -14.34 18.84 -3.13
C SER A 225 -13.51 19.46 -2.01
N GLY A 226 -12.52 20.24 -2.45
CA GLY A 226 -11.65 20.94 -1.58
C GLY A 226 -12.46 21.92 -0.74
N THR A 227 -12.61 21.62 0.52
CA THR A 227 -12.73 22.64 1.55
C THR A 227 -11.42 23.42 1.68
N GLY A 228 -10.41 23.08 0.86
CA GLY A 228 -9.18 23.81 0.70
C GLY A 228 -9.37 25.05 -0.18
N ARG A 229 -8.67 26.13 0.13
CA ARG A 229 -8.57 27.28 -0.76
C ARG A 229 -8.09 26.79 -2.14
N PRO A 230 -8.59 27.39 -3.24
CA PRO A 230 -8.04 27.11 -4.57
C PRO A 230 -6.53 27.20 -4.55
N PHE A 231 -5.85 26.35 -5.32
CA PHE A 231 -4.39 26.35 -5.41
C PHE A 231 -3.83 27.72 -5.78
N PHE A 232 -4.60 28.49 -6.53
CA PHE A 232 -4.31 29.87 -6.90
C PHE A 232 -5.49 30.76 -6.53
N ALA A 233 -5.20 31.92 -5.94
CA ALA A 233 -6.22 32.89 -5.55
C ALA A 233 -6.81 33.62 -6.75
N SER A 234 -6.09 33.68 -7.89
CA SER A 234 -6.53 34.30 -9.14
C SER A 234 -5.86 33.64 -10.36
N ASP A 235 -6.41 33.93 -11.55
CA ASP A 235 -5.81 33.49 -12.82
C ASP A 235 -4.43 34.16 -13.06
N GLU A 236 -4.21 35.37 -12.59
CA GLU A 236 -2.93 36.03 -12.65
C GLU A 236 -1.86 35.31 -11.84
N GLU A 237 -2.19 34.87 -10.65
CA GLU A 237 -1.28 34.06 -9.79
C GLU A 237 -0.93 32.75 -10.48
N ARG A 238 -1.90 32.07 -11.07
CA ARG A 238 -1.71 30.86 -11.86
C ARG A 238 -0.79 31.12 -13.06
N GLU A 239 -1.00 32.19 -13.80
CA GLU A 239 -0.16 32.55 -14.94
C GLU A 239 1.29 32.86 -14.53
N VAL A 240 1.49 33.56 -13.41
CA VAL A 240 2.82 33.82 -12.85
C VAL A 240 3.51 32.51 -12.47
N PHE A 241 2.78 31.58 -11.82
CA PHE A 241 3.30 30.27 -11.49
C PHE A 241 3.69 29.47 -12.73
N LEU A 242 2.80 29.37 -13.71
CA LEU A 242 3.06 28.65 -14.95
C LEU A 242 4.25 29.23 -15.71
N ARG A 243 4.38 30.56 -15.75
CA ARG A 243 5.51 31.24 -16.40
C ARG A 243 6.84 30.94 -15.73
N ARG A 244 6.86 30.94 -14.39
CA ARG A 244 8.06 30.59 -13.57
C ARG A 244 8.47 29.12 -13.72
N HIS A 245 7.51 28.24 -13.95
CA HIS A 245 7.72 26.79 -14.05
C HIS A 245 7.64 26.28 -15.50
N ARG A 246 7.52 27.15 -16.48
CA ARG A 246 7.70 26.78 -17.88
C ARG A 246 9.13 26.29 -18.05
N THR A 247 9.31 24.98 -18.05
CA THR A 247 10.48 24.38 -18.66
C THR A 247 10.37 24.68 -20.14
N GLU A 248 11.30 25.45 -20.70
CA GLU A 248 11.42 25.54 -22.15
C GLU A 248 11.85 24.17 -22.65
N LEU A 249 10.86 23.32 -22.96
CA LEU A 249 11.10 22.13 -23.76
C LEU A 249 11.73 22.65 -25.04
N ARG A 250 13.03 22.40 -25.24
CA ARG A 250 13.66 22.68 -26.51
C ARG A 250 12.80 22.03 -27.59
N ARG A 251 12.50 22.80 -28.64
CA ARG A 251 11.73 22.29 -29.77
C ARG A 251 12.39 21.00 -30.27
N PRO A 252 11.63 19.95 -30.60
CA PRO A 252 12.17 18.81 -31.29
C PRO A 252 13.01 19.31 -32.47
N VAL A 253 14.20 18.77 -32.60
CA VAL A 253 15.06 19.07 -33.76
C VAL A 253 14.27 18.68 -35.00
N ASP A 254 14.07 19.63 -35.92
CA ASP A 254 13.26 19.38 -37.09
C ASP A 254 13.87 18.19 -37.87
N ALA A 255 13.08 17.17 -38.14
CA ALA A 255 13.52 15.93 -38.78
C ALA A 255 14.09 16.14 -40.18
N ALA A 256 14.01 17.39 -40.70
CA ALA A 256 14.63 17.83 -41.94
C ALA A 256 16.17 18.02 -41.82
N ASP A 257 16.67 18.28 -40.61
CA ASP A 257 18.11 18.38 -40.33
C ASP A 257 18.63 16.99 -39.91
N ARG A 258 18.93 16.15 -40.90
CA ARG A 258 19.45 14.79 -40.71
C ARG A 258 20.89 14.78 -40.18
N GLN A 259 21.15 15.44 -39.09
CA GLN A 259 22.39 15.24 -38.34
C GLN A 259 22.23 13.97 -37.52
N ILE A 260 23.20 13.08 -37.63
CA ILE A 260 23.29 11.90 -36.73
C ILE A 260 23.61 12.43 -35.34
N LEU A 261 22.59 12.46 -34.47
CA LEU A 261 22.78 12.81 -33.06
C LEU A 261 23.39 11.61 -32.35
N ARG A 262 24.47 11.83 -31.64
CA ARG A 262 25.04 10.86 -30.69
C ARG A 262 24.66 11.27 -29.29
N GLY A 263 24.33 10.31 -28.45
CA GLY A 263 23.95 10.57 -27.09
C GLY A 263 23.40 9.34 -26.39
N TYR A 264 22.64 9.55 -25.35
CA TYR A 264 22.10 8.49 -24.48
C TYR A 264 20.58 8.57 -24.45
N ILE A 265 19.96 7.39 -24.43
CA ILE A 265 18.50 7.28 -24.25
C ILE A 265 18.25 6.75 -22.83
N GLY A 266 17.50 7.53 -22.04
CA GLY A 266 16.95 7.11 -20.76
C GLY A 266 15.50 6.69 -20.93
N ILE A 267 15.12 5.53 -20.39
CA ILE A 267 13.74 5.04 -20.42
C ILE A 267 13.30 4.78 -18.97
N ASP A 268 12.17 5.38 -18.59
CA ASP A 268 11.45 5.09 -17.35
C ASP A 268 10.06 4.57 -17.70
N SER A 269 9.82 3.28 -17.44
CA SER A 269 8.54 2.63 -17.72
C SER A 269 7.89 2.23 -16.40
N GLY A 270 6.88 3.00 -16.01
CA GLY A 270 6.09 2.76 -14.81
C GLY A 270 4.82 1.97 -15.09
N SER A 271 4.00 1.75 -14.04
CA SER A 271 2.75 1.01 -14.14
C SER A 271 1.67 1.71 -14.99
N THR A 272 1.74 3.03 -15.10
CA THR A 272 0.72 3.84 -15.80
C THR A 272 1.27 4.67 -16.93
N THR A 273 2.56 5.03 -16.88
CA THR A 273 3.17 5.93 -17.87
C THR A 273 4.55 5.44 -18.26
N SER A 274 4.89 5.62 -19.54
CA SER A 274 6.25 5.43 -20.06
C SER A 274 6.84 6.78 -20.46
N LYS A 275 8.11 6.98 -20.12
CA LYS A 275 8.86 8.21 -20.42
C LYS A 275 10.16 7.82 -21.09
N CYS A 276 10.55 8.63 -22.04
CA CYS A 276 11.84 8.48 -22.71
C CYS A 276 12.49 9.85 -22.85
N VAL A 277 13.79 9.90 -22.66
CA VAL A 277 14.59 11.13 -22.87
C VAL A 277 15.81 10.79 -23.69
N PHE A 278 16.12 11.65 -24.66
CA PHE A 278 17.40 11.62 -25.37
C PHE A 278 18.27 12.78 -24.89
N ILE A 279 19.50 12.44 -24.47
CA ILE A 279 20.51 13.40 -23.99
C ILE A 279 21.72 13.32 -24.92
N ASP A 280 22.15 14.47 -25.46
CA ASP A 280 23.30 14.54 -26.34
C ASP A 280 24.66 14.38 -25.59
N GLU A 281 25.77 14.35 -26.32
CA GLU A 281 27.13 14.24 -25.77
C GLU A 281 27.52 15.41 -24.84
N ASN A 282 26.75 16.51 -24.86
CA ASN A 282 26.96 17.68 -24.00
C ASN A 282 26.00 17.70 -22.80
N GLU A 283 25.40 16.55 -22.49
CA GLU A 283 24.40 16.40 -21.40
C GLU A 283 23.16 17.27 -21.57
N GLN A 284 22.84 17.68 -22.81
CA GLN A 284 21.64 18.47 -23.08
C GLN A 284 20.49 17.55 -23.51
N VAL A 285 19.33 17.74 -22.86
CA VAL A 285 18.10 17.07 -23.29
C VAL A 285 17.66 17.61 -24.63
N THR A 286 17.64 16.77 -25.65
CA THR A 286 17.30 17.16 -27.04
C THR A 286 15.92 16.70 -27.46
N ASP A 287 15.43 15.58 -26.86
CA ASP A 287 14.09 15.09 -27.12
C ASP A 287 13.50 14.38 -25.90
N THR A 288 12.17 14.40 -25.79
CA THR A 288 11.44 13.74 -24.70
C THR A 288 10.15 13.13 -25.22
N PHE A 289 9.81 11.97 -24.67
CA PHE A 289 8.55 11.29 -24.90
C PHE A 289 7.87 11.00 -23.55
N TYR A 290 6.57 11.22 -23.48
CA TYR A 290 5.75 10.91 -22.34
C TYR A 290 4.39 10.39 -22.82
N ALA A 291 4.01 9.19 -22.42
CA ALA A 291 2.71 8.61 -22.76
C ALA A 291 2.14 7.77 -21.63
N ASN A 292 0.82 7.68 -21.58
CA ASN A 292 0.13 6.69 -20.75
C ASN A 292 0.24 5.32 -21.43
N ASN A 293 0.66 4.30 -20.68
CA ASN A 293 0.82 2.94 -21.19
C ASN A 293 -0.38 2.02 -20.87
N GLN A 294 -1.45 2.56 -20.25
CA GLN A 294 -2.67 1.82 -19.94
C GLN A 294 -2.44 0.53 -19.13
N GLY A 295 -1.35 0.45 -18.36
CA GLY A 295 -0.94 -0.74 -17.62
C GLY A 295 -0.17 -1.79 -18.46
N GLU A 296 0.18 -1.45 -19.70
CA GLU A 296 1.01 -2.25 -20.61
C GLU A 296 2.30 -1.48 -20.91
N PRO A 297 3.30 -1.55 -20.02
CA PRO A 297 4.50 -0.69 -20.10
C PRO A 297 5.46 -1.02 -21.23
N LEU A 298 5.35 -2.17 -21.89
CA LEU A 298 6.18 -2.61 -23.03
C LEU A 298 5.36 -3.42 -24.03
#